data_ccdf10ca031148d86858c698cafe688f
#
_entry.id   ccdf10ca031148d86858c698cafe688f
#
_cell.length_a   1.000
_cell.length_b   1.000
_cell.length_c   1.000
_cell.angle_alpha   90.00
_cell.angle_beta   90.00
_cell.angle_gamma   90.00
#
_symmetry.space_group_name_H-M   'P 1'
#
loop_
_entity.id
_entity.type
_entity.pdbx_description
1 polymer ?
#
loop_
_entity_poly.entity_id
_entity_poly.type
_entity_poly.pdbx_seq_one_letter_code
_entity_poly.pdbx_strand_id
1 'polypeptide(L)'
;TATWKDERAASMRYIALSWLRKGDRARARDWYLRAIAEAPHLREPYMDLARMLYDMEEWDGVLYFTGCALSITIRPKTYICEADSWGSLPHDLRCQALFQTGRRALALDEARAALACAPSDPRLRGNVAVLEQLLGETERSAP
;
A
#
# COMPACT_ATOMS: atom_id res chain seq x y z
N THR A 1 15.54 19.16 12.54
CA THR A 1 14.72 18.28 13.37
C THR A 1 13.92 17.30 12.53
N ALA A 2 13.43 16.21 13.14
CA ALA A 2 12.58 15.23 12.46
C ALA A 2 11.32 15.89 11.87
N THR A 3 10.68 16.79 12.60
CA THR A 3 9.48 17.51 12.14
C THR A 3 9.73 18.32 10.86
N TRP A 4 10.88 18.97 10.75
CA TRP A 4 11.23 19.75 9.55
C TRP A 4 11.40 18.86 8.32
N LYS A 5 12.01 17.70 8.48
CA LYS A 5 12.12 16.71 7.39
C LYS A 5 10.75 16.15 7.01
N ASP A 6 9.89 15.91 7.97
CA ASP A 6 8.53 15.42 7.73
C ASP A 6 7.71 16.43 6.92
N GLU A 7 7.80 17.71 7.23
CA GLU A 7 7.13 18.77 6.49
C GLU A 7 7.66 18.90 5.06
N ARG A 8 8.98 18.79 4.87
CA ARG A 8 9.57 18.79 3.52
C ARG A 8 9.11 17.59 2.71
N ALA A 9 9.09 16.41 3.33
CA ALA A 9 8.59 15.21 2.66
C ALA A 9 7.12 15.35 2.26
N ALA A 10 6.29 15.93 3.13
CA ALA A 10 4.89 16.21 2.81
C ALA A 10 4.77 17.16 1.62
N SER A 11 5.58 18.21 1.56
CA SER A 11 5.61 19.13 0.41
C SER A 11 6.01 18.41 -0.89
N MET A 12 7.00 17.51 -0.82
CA MET A 12 7.43 16.71 -1.96
C MET A 12 6.32 15.77 -2.45
N ARG A 13 5.53 15.20 -1.53
CA ARG A 13 4.35 14.39 -1.87
C ARG A 13 3.31 15.20 -2.63
N TYR A 14 3.04 16.42 -2.22
CA TYR A 14 2.10 17.31 -2.93
C TYR A 14 2.61 17.66 -4.33
N ILE A 15 3.91 17.91 -4.50
CA ILE A 15 4.51 18.14 -5.81
C ILE A 15 4.35 16.89 -6.69
N ALA A 16 4.62 15.72 -6.14
CA ALA A 16 4.45 14.45 -6.85
C ALA A 16 2.99 14.27 -7.31
N LEU A 17 2.04 14.50 -6.41
CA LEU A 17 0.61 14.40 -6.73
C LEU A 17 0.20 15.39 -7.83
N SER A 18 0.75 16.60 -7.82
CA SER A 18 0.51 17.60 -8.88
C SER A 18 0.97 17.10 -10.25
N TRP A 19 2.14 16.48 -10.32
CA TRP A 19 2.63 15.87 -11.57
C TRP A 19 1.76 14.69 -12.00
N LEU A 20 1.34 13.86 -11.04
CA LEU A 20 0.47 12.72 -11.31
C LEU A 20 -0.87 13.17 -11.92
N ARG A 21 -1.47 14.23 -11.37
CA ARG A 21 -2.71 14.81 -11.89
C ARG A 21 -2.56 15.39 -13.30
N LYS A 22 -1.36 15.83 -13.65
CA LYS A 22 -1.01 16.29 -15.01
C LYS A 22 -0.70 15.13 -15.96
N GLY A 23 -0.70 13.89 -15.47
CA GLY A 23 -0.38 12.71 -16.28
C GLY A 23 1.12 12.43 -16.42
N ASP A 24 1.99 13.17 -15.72
CA ASP A 24 3.44 12.96 -15.76
C ASP A 24 3.87 12.00 -14.65
N ARG A 25 3.74 10.70 -14.92
CA ARG A 25 4.07 9.64 -13.97
C ARG A 25 5.56 9.56 -13.65
N ALA A 26 6.41 9.88 -14.62
CA ALA A 26 7.86 9.83 -14.42
C ALA A 26 8.30 10.89 -13.40
N ARG A 27 7.82 12.11 -13.51
CA ARG A 27 8.10 13.19 -12.54
C ARG A 27 7.45 12.91 -11.20
N ALA A 28 6.21 12.38 -11.17
CA ALA A 28 5.55 12.00 -9.94
C ALA A 28 6.36 10.95 -9.18
N ARG A 29 6.82 9.90 -9.85
CA ARG A 29 7.67 8.85 -9.26
C ARG A 29 8.94 9.45 -8.66
N ASP A 30 9.61 10.32 -9.39
CA ASP A 30 10.85 10.97 -8.96
C ASP A 30 10.65 11.76 -7.66
N TRP A 31 9.57 12.53 -7.57
CA TRP A 31 9.24 13.29 -6.38
C TRP A 31 8.81 12.42 -5.19
N TYR A 32 8.09 11.32 -5.42
CA TYR A 32 7.79 10.37 -4.35
C TYR A 32 9.07 9.71 -3.82
N LEU A 33 10.01 9.35 -4.69
CA LEU A 33 11.31 8.80 -4.26
C LEU A 33 12.12 9.81 -3.46
N ARG A 34 12.06 11.09 -3.82
CA ARG A 34 12.70 12.16 -3.04
C ARG A 34 12.05 12.30 -1.66
N ALA A 35 10.74 12.21 -1.57
CA ALA A 35 10.03 12.25 -0.29
C ALA A 35 10.43 11.06 0.61
N ILE A 36 10.58 9.88 0.04
CA ILE A 36 11.07 8.69 0.76
C ILE A 36 12.48 8.94 1.29
N ALA A 37 13.37 9.48 0.46
CA ALA A 37 14.74 9.76 0.86
C ALA A 37 14.81 10.83 1.97
N GLU A 38 13.93 11.83 1.95
CA GLU A 38 13.87 12.88 2.95
C GLU A 38 13.37 12.37 4.30
N ALA A 39 12.34 11.50 4.31
CA ALA A 39 11.73 11.00 5.53
C ALA A 39 11.45 9.49 5.43
N PRO A 40 12.51 8.65 5.44
CA PRO A 40 12.35 7.21 5.27
C PRO A 40 11.62 6.52 6.43
N HIS A 41 11.40 7.21 7.53
CA HIS A 41 10.66 6.74 8.71
C HIS A 41 9.14 6.94 8.61
N LEU A 42 8.65 7.60 7.56
CA LEU A 42 7.22 7.82 7.33
C LEU A 42 6.67 6.79 6.36
N ARG A 43 5.48 6.24 6.64
CA ARG A 43 4.77 5.33 5.73
C ARG A 43 4.21 6.03 4.50
N GLU A 44 3.75 7.27 4.65
CA GLU A 44 2.97 8.00 3.65
C GLU A 44 3.65 8.10 2.28
N PRO A 45 4.94 8.46 2.16
CA PRO A 45 5.58 8.50 0.83
C PRO A 45 5.63 7.14 0.13
N TYR A 46 5.88 6.07 0.88
CA TYR A 46 5.87 4.71 0.33
C TYR A 46 4.46 4.32 -0.15
N MET A 47 3.45 4.67 0.62
CA MET A 47 2.06 4.34 0.28
C MET A 47 1.56 5.12 -0.93
N ASP A 48 1.92 6.40 -1.05
CA ASP A 48 1.57 7.20 -2.22
C ASP A 48 2.17 6.60 -3.50
N LEU A 49 3.44 6.22 -3.44
CA LEU A 49 4.11 5.57 -4.58
C LEU A 49 3.47 4.21 -4.89
N ALA A 50 3.17 3.41 -3.88
CA ALA A 50 2.51 2.12 -4.06
C ALA A 50 1.14 2.27 -4.74
N ARG A 51 0.36 3.29 -4.37
CA ARG A 51 -0.93 3.56 -5.00
C ARG A 51 -0.78 3.95 -6.47
N MET A 52 0.20 4.77 -6.80
CA MET A 52 0.50 5.11 -8.19
C MET A 52 0.86 3.85 -9.00
N LEU A 53 1.72 2.99 -8.45
CA LEU A 53 2.13 1.75 -9.08
C LEU A 53 0.98 0.75 -9.20
N TYR A 54 0.06 0.74 -8.24
CA TYR A 54 -1.17 -0.04 -8.32
C TYR A 54 -2.02 0.37 -9.53
N ASP A 55 -2.22 1.66 -9.75
CA ASP A 55 -2.97 2.17 -10.90
C ASP A 55 -2.26 1.87 -12.23
N MET A 56 -0.95 1.70 -12.20
CA MET A 56 -0.14 1.30 -13.36
C MET A 56 -0.03 -0.21 -13.52
N GLU A 57 -0.63 -0.99 -12.63
CA GLU A 57 -0.52 -2.46 -12.59
C GLU A 57 0.92 -2.97 -12.47
N GLU A 58 1.80 -2.18 -11.86
CA GLU A 58 3.18 -2.58 -11.54
C GLU A 58 3.20 -3.30 -10.18
N TRP A 59 2.76 -4.55 -10.18
CA TRP A 59 2.48 -5.32 -8.96
C TRP A 59 3.72 -5.57 -8.09
N ASP A 60 4.87 -5.82 -8.67
CA ASP A 60 6.10 -6.02 -7.92
C ASP A 60 6.50 -4.76 -7.15
N GLY A 61 6.30 -3.59 -7.76
CA GLY A 61 6.51 -2.30 -7.12
C GLY A 61 5.54 -2.07 -5.96
N VAL A 62 4.26 -2.42 -6.14
CA VAL A 62 3.26 -2.36 -5.08
C VAL A 62 3.70 -3.20 -3.88
N LEU A 63 4.14 -4.43 -4.10
CA LEU A 63 4.61 -5.32 -3.04
C LEU A 63 5.85 -4.77 -2.34
N TYR A 64 6.79 -4.25 -3.10
CA TYR A 64 8.02 -3.69 -2.53
C TYR A 64 7.73 -2.48 -1.61
N PHE A 65 7.01 -1.48 -2.12
CA PHE A 65 6.80 -0.23 -1.36
C PHE A 65 5.82 -0.40 -0.21
N THR A 66 4.80 -1.22 -0.35
CA THR A 66 3.93 -1.56 0.79
C THR A 66 4.69 -2.36 1.85
N GLY A 67 5.59 -3.24 1.44
CA GLY A 67 6.48 -3.96 2.36
C GLY A 67 7.37 -3.01 3.15
N CYS A 68 7.95 -2.01 2.48
CA CYS A 68 8.72 -0.96 3.15
C CYS A 68 7.87 -0.19 4.16
N ALA A 69 6.65 0.19 3.78
CA ALA A 69 5.74 0.89 4.68
C ALA A 69 5.42 0.06 5.93
N LEU A 70 5.09 -1.23 5.75
CA LEU A 70 4.77 -2.13 6.86
C LEU A 70 5.96 -2.41 7.78
N SER A 71 7.18 -2.29 7.30
CA SER A 71 8.39 -2.43 8.12
C SER A 71 8.56 -1.26 9.11
N ILE A 72 7.89 -0.15 8.87
CA ILE A 72 7.85 1.00 9.78
C ILE A 72 6.76 0.74 10.82
N THR A 73 7.16 0.39 12.04
CA THR A 73 6.22 0.00 13.10
C THR A 73 6.00 1.09 14.15
N ILE A 74 6.86 2.10 14.19
CA ILE A 74 6.72 3.23 15.11
C ILE A 74 5.97 4.35 14.40
N ARG A 75 4.73 4.58 14.82
CA ARG A 75 3.89 5.65 14.27
C ARG A 75 4.35 7.00 14.83
N PRO A 76 4.79 7.95 13.99
CA PRO A 76 5.15 9.28 14.45
C PRO A 76 3.93 10.02 15.03
N LYS A 77 4.15 10.78 16.11
CA LYS A 77 3.12 11.64 16.72
C LYS A 77 3.10 12.99 15.99
N THR A 78 2.60 13.00 14.76
CA THR A 78 2.53 14.20 13.92
C THR A 78 1.23 14.23 13.14
N TYR A 79 0.75 15.44 12.83
CA TYR A 79 -0.44 15.65 12.01
C TYR A 79 -0.25 15.22 10.54
N ILE A 80 0.98 14.99 10.12
CA ILE A 80 1.31 14.53 8.76
C ILE A 80 1.03 13.03 8.59
N CYS A 81 0.90 12.29 9.69
CA CYS A 81 0.57 10.86 9.68
C CYS A 81 -0.88 10.63 9.24
N GLU A 82 -1.06 9.87 8.18
CA GLU A 82 -2.38 9.55 7.62
C GLU A 82 -2.88 8.20 8.14
N ALA A 83 -4.13 8.17 8.61
CA ALA A 83 -4.74 6.97 9.17
C ALA A 83 -4.72 5.78 8.20
N ASP A 84 -4.94 6.01 6.90
CA ASP A 84 -4.97 4.96 5.88
C ASP A 84 -3.66 4.20 5.78
N SER A 85 -2.53 4.90 5.90
CA SER A 85 -1.18 4.29 5.85
C SER A 85 -0.93 3.36 7.04
N TRP A 86 -1.67 3.55 8.13
CA TRP A 86 -1.56 2.77 9.38
C TRP A 86 -2.74 1.82 9.59
N GLY A 87 -3.69 1.81 8.68
CA GLY A 87 -4.88 0.95 8.72
C GLY A 87 -4.77 -0.21 7.73
N SER A 88 -5.89 -0.51 7.09
CA SER A 88 -6.03 -1.67 6.18
C SER A 88 -5.37 -1.48 4.82
N LEU A 89 -5.11 -0.24 4.39
CA LEU A 89 -4.69 0.05 3.02
C LEU A 89 -3.42 -0.70 2.57
N PRO A 90 -2.32 -0.75 3.35
CA PRO A 90 -1.13 -1.50 2.91
C PRO A 90 -1.43 -2.96 2.62
N HIS A 91 -2.18 -3.63 3.50
CA HIS A 91 -2.54 -5.03 3.34
C HIS A 91 -3.52 -5.25 2.18
N ASP A 92 -4.44 -4.33 1.98
CA ASP A 92 -5.41 -4.39 0.87
C ASP A 92 -4.70 -4.30 -0.49
N LEU A 93 -3.79 -3.35 -0.66
CA LEU A 93 -2.99 -3.23 -1.88
C LEU A 93 -2.12 -4.48 -2.13
N ARG A 94 -1.52 -5.03 -1.08
CA ARG A 94 -0.75 -6.28 -1.16
C ARG A 94 -1.61 -7.46 -1.57
N CYS A 95 -2.81 -7.56 -1.00
CA CYS A 95 -3.78 -8.58 -1.35
C CYS A 95 -4.07 -8.55 -2.86
N GLN A 96 -4.37 -7.39 -3.40
CA GLN A 96 -4.65 -7.23 -4.82
C GLN A 96 -3.44 -7.59 -5.70
N ALA A 97 -2.26 -7.12 -5.34
CA ALA A 97 -1.03 -7.41 -6.09
C ALA A 97 -0.71 -8.91 -6.10
N LEU A 98 -0.85 -9.57 -4.97
CA LEU A 98 -0.63 -11.02 -4.85
C LEU A 98 -1.68 -11.81 -5.64
N PHE A 99 -2.94 -11.39 -5.59
CA PHE A 99 -4.00 -12.00 -6.39
C PHE A 99 -3.72 -11.88 -7.90
N GLN A 100 -3.37 -10.69 -8.36
CA GLN A 100 -3.09 -10.43 -9.79
C GLN A 100 -1.87 -11.19 -10.30
N THR A 101 -0.94 -11.54 -9.42
CA THR A 101 0.26 -12.32 -9.77
C THR A 101 0.11 -13.82 -9.49
N GLY A 102 -1.10 -14.29 -9.18
CA GLY A 102 -1.41 -15.71 -9.03
C GLY A 102 -1.03 -16.32 -7.67
N ARG A 103 -0.62 -15.51 -6.71
CA ARG A 103 -0.22 -15.96 -5.36
C ARG A 103 -1.40 -15.89 -4.39
N ARG A 104 -2.41 -16.73 -4.63
CA ARG A 104 -3.71 -16.67 -3.96
C ARG A 104 -3.65 -16.95 -2.46
N ALA A 105 -2.84 -17.90 -2.02
CA ALA A 105 -2.71 -18.22 -0.60
C ALA A 105 -2.13 -17.03 0.19
N LEU A 106 -1.10 -16.39 -0.35
CA LEU A 106 -0.51 -15.18 0.25
C LEU A 106 -1.49 -14.00 0.18
N ALA A 107 -2.27 -13.89 -0.91
CA ALA A 107 -3.33 -12.87 -1.01
C ALA A 107 -4.38 -13.04 0.10
N LEU A 108 -4.75 -14.27 0.43
CA LEU A 108 -5.69 -14.53 1.53
C LEU A 108 -5.11 -14.08 2.87
N ASP A 109 -3.83 -14.32 3.14
CA ASP A 109 -3.18 -13.87 4.36
C ASP A 109 -3.26 -12.34 4.49
N GLU A 110 -2.99 -11.63 3.40
CA GLU A 110 -3.08 -10.16 3.37
C GLU A 110 -4.54 -9.67 3.49
N ALA A 111 -5.49 -10.37 2.87
CA ALA A 111 -6.91 -10.04 2.99
C ALA A 111 -7.38 -10.15 4.45
N ARG A 112 -6.95 -11.19 5.16
CA ARG A 112 -7.24 -11.37 6.59
C ARG A 112 -6.59 -10.28 7.44
N ALA A 113 -5.36 -9.90 7.12
CA ALA A 113 -4.67 -8.80 7.82
C ALA A 113 -5.39 -7.47 7.61
N ALA A 114 -5.84 -7.17 6.37
CA ALA A 114 -6.62 -5.98 6.08
C ALA A 114 -7.94 -5.97 6.87
N LEU A 115 -8.65 -7.09 6.89
CA LEU A 115 -9.91 -7.22 7.62
C LEU A 115 -9.72 -7.04 9.13
N ALA A 116 -8.62 -7.53 9.69
CA ALA A 116 -8.29 -7.34 11.10
C ALA A 116 -8.14 -5.86 11.46
N CYS A 117 -7.67 -5.04 10.51
CA CYS A 117 -7.56 -3.58 10.70
C CYS A 117 -8.91 -2.86 10.60
N ALA A 118 -9.87 -3.40 9.86
CA ALA A 118 -11.19 -2.82 9.62
C ALA A 118 -12.27 -3.90 9.59
N PRO A 119 -12.61 -4.52 10.74
CA PRO A 119 -13.49 -5.70 10.79
C PRO A 119 -14.92 -5.46 10.29
N SER A 120 -15.36 -4.19 10.28
CA SER A 120 -16.71 -3.82 9.85
C SER A 120 -16.82 -3.54 8.36
N ASP A 121 -15.71 -3.53 7.63
CA ASP A 121 -15.71 -3.21 6.19
C ASP A 121 -16.26 -4.40 5.39
N PRO A 122 -17.46 -4.27 4.76
CA PRO A 122 -18.06 -5.39 4.00
C PRO A 122 -17.24 -5.78 2.77
N ARG A 123 -16.51 -4.84 2.16
CA ARG A 123 -15.66 -5.12 1.00
C ARG A 123 -14.48 -6.03 1.40
N LEU A 124 -13.85 -5.76 2.54
CA LEU A 124 -12.74 -6.58 3.04
C LEU A 124 -13.21 -7.97 3.46
N ARG A 125 -14.39 -8.06 4.08
CA ARG A 125 -15.01 -9.37 4.39
C ARG A 125 -15.29 -10.16 3.12
N GLY A 126 -15.80 -9.48 2.08
CA GLY A 126 -16.04 -10.10 0.78
C GLY A 126 -14.77 -10.63 0.13
N ASN A 127 -13.67 -9.89 0.20
CA ASN A 127 -12.37 -10.31 -0.32
C ASN A 127 -11.89 -11.62 0.33
N VAL A 128 -11.99 -11.72 1.64
CA VAL A 128 -11.63 -12.95 2.37
C VAL A 128 -12.50 -14.12 1.92
N ALA A 129 -13.82 -13.93 1.87
CA ALA A 129 -14.75 -14.98 1.47
C ALA A 129 -14.47 -15.50 0.04
N VAL A 130 -14.24 -14.61 -0.91
CA VAL A 130 -13.93 -14.98 -2.30
C VAL A 130 -12.62 -15.77 -2.38
N LEU A 131 -11.59 -15.33 -1.69
CA LEU A 131 -10.29 -16.00 -1.70
C LEU A 131 -10.35 -17.38 -1.03
N GLU A 132 -11.06 -17.51 0.07
CA GLU A 132 -11.30 -18.80 0.72
C GLU A 132 -12.03 -19.78 -0.22
N GLN A 133 -13.05 -19.30 -0.93
CA GLN A 133 -13.77 -20.11 -1.89
C GLN A 133 -12.86 -20.56 -3.04
N LEU A 134 -12.09 -19.64 -3.63
CA LEU A 134 -11.17 -19.96 -4.73
C LEU A 134 -10.10 -20.98 -4.33
N LEU A 135 -9.55 -20.86 -3.14
CA LEU A 135 -8.57 -21.82 -2.61
C LEU A 135 -9.21 -23.17 -2.34
N GLY A 136 -10.42 -23.20 -1.78
CA GLY A 136 -11.17 -24.43 -1.54
C GLY A 136 -11.50 -25.17 -2.84
N GLU A 137 -11.85 -24.45 -3.91
CA GLU A 137 -12.09 -25.03 -5.24
C GLU A 137 -10.81 -25.63 -5.83
N THR A 138 -9.67 -24.95 -5.68
CA THR A 138 -8.37 -25.45 -6.15
C THR A 138 -7.98 -26.73 -5.44
N GLU A 139 -8.15 -26.81 -4.13
CA GLU A 139 -7.89 -28.02 -3.33
C GLU A 139 -8.78 -29.19 -3.75
N ARG A 140 -10.06 -28.93 -4.00
CA ARG A 140 -11.02 -29.97 -4.46
C ARG A 140 -10.74 -30.47 -5.87
N SER A 141 -10.15 -29.64 -6.73
CA SER A 141 -9.83 -29.98 -8.11
C SER A 141 -8.42 -30.59 -8.25
N ALA A 142 -7.61 -30.62 -7.19
CA ALA A 142 -6.29 -31.24 -7.20
C ALA A 142 -6.43 -32.75 -7.33
N PRO A 143 -5.60 -33.43 -8.18
CA PRO A 143 -5.61 -34.88 -8.33
C PRO A 143 -5.07 -35.60 -7.10
#